data_597c2fdb2a9d5feff6bc489a492cd721
#
_entry.id   597c2fdb2a9d5feff6bc489a492cd721
#
_cell.length_a   1.000
_cell.length_b   1.000
_cell.length_c   1.000
_cell.angle_alpha   90.00
_cell.angle_beta   90.00
_cell.angle_gamma   90.00
#
_symmetry.space_group_name_H-M   'P 1'
#
loop_
_entity.id
_entity.type
_entity.pdbx_description
1 polymer ?
#
loop_
_entity_poly.entity_id
_entity_poly.type
_entity_poly.pdbx_seq_one_letter_code
_entity_poly.pdbx_strand_id
1 'polypeptide(L)'
;KDAEKSNTTIISEPYIDADSKAMVITISKAIKKDGKTMGVVASDIKAEIVSDIIAKAKPIKNSYAFLLDSKNNILAHPNKDFNPENESDFKNIKNVLDGRLEKAINSKDEILSAKDYDGVEKYFITSDIKSSGWKVCLAVPKNEIAAPLKKIANLALTIALIAIAATMFISYFIGSSISKPIIEATNHIEKIAHFNIKDDVDEKN
;
A
#
# COMPACT_ATOMS: atom_id res chain seq x y z
N LYS A 1 -32.74 24.93 -4.84
CA LYS A 1 -32.70 25.79 -3.63
C LYS A 1 -31.29 26.00 -3.09
N ASP A 2 -30.48 24.99 -2.93
CA ASP A 2 -29.10 25.12 -2.36
C ASP A 2 -28.15 25.77 -3.37
N ALA A 3 -28.25 25.38 -4.65
CA ALA A 3 -27.47 25.98 -5.74
C ALA A 3 -27.75 27.48 -5.93
N GLU A 4 -29.00 27.94 -5.73
CA GLU A 4 -29.36 29.37 -5.85
C GLU A 4 -28.64 30.25 -4.85
N LYS A 5 -28.41 29.72 -3.65
CA LYS A 5 -27.76 30.42 -2.53
C LYS A 5 -26.23 30.33 -2.59
N SER A 6 -25.70 29.35 -3.31
CA SER A 6 -24.26 29.10 -3.39
C SER A 6 -23.59 29.88 -4.54
N ASN A 7 -22.33 30.24 -4.35
CA ASN A 7 -21.47 30.75 -5.42
C ASN A 7 -20.64 29.64 -6.07
N THR A 8 -20.68 28.46 -5.52
CA THR A 8 -19.92 27.29 -5.98
C THR A 8 -20.83 26.24 -6.61
N THR A 9 -20.25 25.30 -7.31
CA THR A 9 -20.94 24.10 -7.78
C THR A 9 -21.40 23.30 -6.59
N ILE A 10 -22.65 22.85 -6.58
CA ILE A 10 -23.24 21.96 -5.58
C ILE A 10 -23.40 20.58 -6.18
N ILE A 11 -23.03 19.56 -5.42
CA ILE A 11 -23.27 18.16 -5.73
C ILE A 11 -24.28 17.65 -4.71
N SER A 12 -25.41 17.09 -5.19
CA SER A 12 -26.44 16.55 -4.31
C SER A 12 -26.01 15.20 -3.70
N GLU A 13 -26.63 14.83 -2.60
CA GLU A 13 -26.66 13.42 -2.21
C GLU A 13 -27.42 12.62 -3.28
N PRO A 14 -27.17 11.31 -3.43
CA PRO A 14 -27.90 10.48 -4.36
C PRO A 14 -29.40 10.41 -4.00
N TYR A 15 -30.25 10.45 -5.02
CA TYR A 15 -31.69 10.34 -4.87
C TYR A 15 -32.30 9.61 -6.08
N ILE A 16 -33.55 9.15 -5.97
CA ILE A 16 -34.29 8.55 -7.08
C ILE A 16 -34.90 9.66 -7.92
N ASP A 17 -34.49 9.76 -9.16
CA ASP A 17 -35.05 10.69 -10.12
C ASP A 17 -36.51 10.31 -10.44
N ALA A 18 -37.40 11.31 -10.41
CA ALA A 18 -38.84 11.11 -10.56
C ALA A 18 -39.23 10.58 -11.96
N ASP A 19 -38.46 10.95 -12.99
CA ASP A 19 -38.76 10.60 -14.37
C ASP A 19 -38.09 9.27 -14.77
N SER A 20 -36.81 9.16 -14.61
CA SER A 20 -36.05 7.96 -15.02
C SER A 20 -36.14 6.79 -14.04
N LYS A 21 -36.62 7.03 -12.81
CA LYS A 21 -36.62 6.05 -11.69
C LYS A 21 -35.22 5.49 -11.37
N ALA A 22 -34.18 6.10 -11.90
CA ALA A 22 -32.82 5.74 -11.62
C ALA A 22 -32.28 6.53 -10.41
N MET A 23 -31.33 5.97 -9.68
CA MET A 23 -30.56 6.70 -8.71
C MET A 23 -29.61 7.64 -9.42
N VAL A 24 -29.70 8.94 -9.12
CA VAL A 24 -28.92 10.00 -9.73
C VAL A 24 -28.27 10.91 -8.70
N ILE A 25 -27.26 11.62 -9.14
CA ILE A 25 -26.55 12.66 -8.43
C ILE A 25 -26.63 13.90 -9.29
N THR A 26 -27.14 15.01 -8.75
CA THR A 26 -27.24 16.27 -9.49
C THR A 26 -26.05 17.16 -9.23
N ILE A 27 -25.38 17.58 -10.28
CA ILE A 27 -24.38 18.65 -10.24
C ILE A 27 -25.08 19.92 -10.68
N SER A 28 -25.10 20.97 -9.85
CA SER A 28 -25.79 22.20 -10.10
C SER A 28 -24.97 23.45 -9.76
N LYS A 29 -25.21 24.52 -10.51
CA LYS A 29 -24.55 25.81 -10.31
C LYS A 29 -25.47 26.96 -10.64
N ALA A 30 -25.52 27.99 -9.79
CA ALA A 30 -26.24 29.23 -10.08
C ALA A 30 -25.54 30.06 -11.17
N ILE A 31 -26.32 30.59 -12.10
CA ILE A 31 -25.92 31.62 -13.04
C ILE A 31 -26.26 32.97 -12.42
N LYS A 32 -25.26 33.80 -12.14
CA LYS A 32 -25.43 35.10 -11.51
C LYS A 32 -25.01 36.21 -12.45
N LYS A 33 -25.79 37.32 -12.45
CA LYS A 33 -25.46 38.57 -13.10
C LYS A 33 -25.65 39.69 -12.10
N ASP A 34 -24.65 40.55 -11.92
CA ASP A 34 -24.66 41.68 -10.98
C ASP A 34 -25.09 41.30 -9.56
N GLY A 35 -24.61 40.13 -9.09
CA GLY A 35 -24.92 39.58 -7.78
C GLY A 35 -26.30 38.92 -7.63
N LYS A 36 -27.15 38.99 -8.66
CA LYS A 36 -28.50 38.40 -8.68
C LYS A 36 -28.46 37.03 -9.39
N THR A 37 -29.10 36.01 -8.81
CA THR A 37 -29.29 34.71 -9.45
C THR A 37 -30.28 34.84 -10.60
N MET A 38 -29.83 34.55 -11.82
CA MET A 38 -30.66 34.59 -13.05
C MET A 38 -31.29 33.24 -13.34
N GLY A 39 -30.67 32.14 -12.86
CA GLY A 39 -31.12 30.78 -13.04
C GLY A 39 -30.15 29.78 -12.45
N VAL A 40 -30.48 28.50 -12.58
CA VAL A 40 -29.61 27.37 -12.16
C VAL A 40 -29.47 26.43 -13.34
N VAL A 41 -28.24 26.09 -13.65
CA VAL A 41 -27.92 24.95 -14.55
C VAL A 41 -27.71 23.73 -13.69
N ALA A 42 -28.32 22.61 -14.07
CA ALA A 42 -28.16 21.34 -13.41
C ALA A 42 -27.98 20.19 -14.43
N SER A 43 -27.24 19.16 -14.04
CA SER A 43 -27.08 17.95 -14.82
C SER A 43 -27.09 16.75 -13.89
N ASP A 44 -27.86 15.75 -14.25
CA ASP A 44 -27.97 14.51 -13.49
C ASP A 44 -27.00 13.46 -14.05
N ILE A 45 -26.31 12.81 -13.14
CA ILE A 45 -25.41 11.69 -13.43
C ILE A 45 -25.97 10.46 -12.74
N LYS A 46 -26.17 9.37 -13.48
CA LYS A 46 -26.59 8.11 -12.88
C LYS A 46 -25.52 7.60 -11.92
N ALA A 47 -25.92 7.19 -10.72
CA ALA A 47 -25.01 6.62 -9.70
C ALA A 47 -24.25 5.38 -10.21
N GLU A 48 -24.83 4.63 -11.14
CA GLU A 48 -24.20 3.51 -11.81
C GLU A 48 -22.90 3.91 -12.54
N ILE A 49 -22.89 5.06 -13.21
CA ILE A 49 -21.69 5.58 -13.90
C ILE A 49 -20.57 5.86 -12.89
N VAL A 50 -20.92 6.43 -11.75
CA VAL A 50 -19.95 6.69 -10.68
C VAL A 50 -19.41 5.38 -10.12
N SER A 51 -20.27 4.38 -9.91
CA SER A 51 -19.89 3.04 -9.46
C SER A 51 -18.94 2.37 -10.46
N ASP A 52 -19.17 2.50 -11.76
CA ASP A 52 -18.30 1.95 -12.80
C ASP A 52 -16.92 2.61 -12.84
N ILE A 53 -16.86 3.91 -12.63
CA ILE A 53 -15.60 4.65 -12.54
C ILE A 53 -14.79 4.17 -11.33
N ILE A 54 -15.44 4.06 -10.18
CA ILE A 54 -14.82 3.61 -8.92
C ILE A 54 -14.35 2.16 -9.03
N ALA A 55 -15.15 1.28 -9.64
CA ALA A 55 -14.78 -0.13 -9.82
C ALA A 55 -13.53 -0.34 -10.69
N LYS A 56 -13.26 0.60 -11.61
CA LYS A 56 -12.05 0.61 -12.46
C LYS A 56 -10.81 1.17 -11.75
N ALA A 57 -10.97 1.87 -10.65
CA ALA A 57 -9.86 2.47 -9.89
C ALA A 57 -9.11 1.40 -9.08
N LYS A 58 -8.07 0.84 -9.68
CA LYS A 58 -7.18 -0.20 -9.10
C LYS A 58 -5.73 0.26 -9.17
N PRO A 59 -5.31 1.24 -8.35
CA PRO A 59 -3.97 1.82 -8.43
C PRO A 59 -2.87 0.85 -8.01
N ILE A 60 -3.19 -0.16 -7.21
CA ILE A 60 -2.28 -1.22 -6.75
C ILE A 60 -2.92 -2.56 -7.09
N LYS A 61 -2.10 -3.57 -7.34
CA LYS A 61 -2.58 -4.93 -7.63
C LYS A 61 -3.49 -5.41 -6.49
N ASN A 62 -4.63 -6.02 -6.86
CA ASN A 62 -5.65 -6.51 -5.94
C ASN A 62 -6.25 -5.45 -4.99
N SER A 63 -5.99 -4.15 -5.23
CA SER A 63 -6.67 -3.06 -4.54
C SER A 63 -7.98 -2.72 -5.24
N TYR A 64 -8.85 -2.01 -4.53
CA TYR A 64 -10.04 -1.40 -5.09
C TYR A 64 -10.36 -0.10 -4.37
N ALA A 65 -11.10 0.79 -5.04
CA ALA A 65 -11.65 1.99 -4.45
C ALA A 65 -13.14 1.83 -4.20
N PHE A 66 -13.68 2.60 -3.26
CA PHE A 66 -15.11 2.77 -3.03
C PHE A 66 -15.39 4.19 -2.54
N LEU A 67 -16.65 4.60 -2.61
CA LEU A 67 -17.06 5.98 -2.34
C LEU A 67 -18.05 6.00 -1.18
N LEU A 68 -17.84 6.97 -0.28
CA LEU A 68 -18.74 7.25 0.83
C LEU A 68 -19.34 8.65 0.68
N ASP A 69 -20.57 8.82 1.14
CA ASP A 69 -21.19 10.12 1.31
C ASP A 69 -20.68 10.86 2.56
N SER A 70 -21.19 12.06 2.80
CA SER A 70 -20.85 12.87 3.97
C SER A 70 -21.23 12.25 5.31
N LYS A 71 -22.15 11.27 5.30
CA LYS A 71 -22.66 10.51 6.47
C LYS A 71 -21.98 9.17 6.64
N ASN A 72 -20.97 8.85 5.80
CA ASN A 72 -20.27 7.58 5.74
C ASN A 72 -21.16 6.41 5.28
N ASN A 73 -22.15 6.66 4.44
CA ASN A 73 -22.87 5.61 3.71
C ASN A 73 -22.11 5.27 2.43
N ILE A 74 -22.12 4.00 2.05
CA ILE A 74 -21.49 3.54 0.81
C ILE A 74 -22.34 3.99 -0.37
N LEU A 75 -21.75 4.78 -1.27
CA LEU A 75 -22.37 5.25 -2.51
C LEU A 75 -22.04 4.36 -3.69
N ALA A 76 -20.80 3.87 -3.76
CA ALA A 76 -20.30 3.05 -4.84
C ALA A 76 -19.23 2.10 -4.30
N HIS A 77 -19.35 0.81 -4.63
CA HIS A 77 -18.42 -0.23 -4.22
C HIS A 77 -18.27 -1.27 -5.35
N PRO A 78 -17.09 -1.87 -5.58
CA PRO A 78 -16.91 -2.91 -6.59
C PRO A 78 -17.75 -4.16 -6.34
N ASN A 79 -17.95 -4.54 -5.07
CA ASN A 79 -18.94 -5.56 -4.72
C ASN A 79 -20.32 -4.92 -4.72
N LYS A 80 -21.18 -5.39 -5.62
CA LYS A 80 -22.53 -4.87 -5.83
C LYS A 80 -23.45 -5.01 -4.60
N ASP A 81 -23.18 -5.97 -3.73
CA ASP A 81 -23.95 -6.16 -2.50
C ASP A 81 -23.89 -4.97 -1.54
N PHE A 82 -22.88 -4.12 -1.70
CA PHE A 82 -22.73 -2.90 -0.90
C PHE A 82 -23.31 -1.65 -1.58
N ASN A 83 -23.65 -1.72 -2.85
CA ASN A 83 -24.22 -0.58 -3.57
C ASN A 83 -25.70 -0.43 -3.19
N PRO A 84 -26.18 0.81 -2.97
CA PRO A 84 -27.59 1.03 -2.68
C PRO A 84 -28.44 0.80 -3.94
N GLU A 85 -29.56 0.09 -3.80
CA GLU A 85 -30.55 -0.10 -4.86
C GLU A 85 -31.63 1.00 -4.83
N ASN A 86 -31.85 1.60 -3.66
CA ASN A 86 -32.82 2.66 -3.43
C ASN A 86 -32.41 3.56 -2.26
N GLU A 87 -33.15 4.64 -2.00
CA GLU A 87 -32.83 5.64 -0.96
C GLU A 87 -32.83 5.11 0.47
N SER A 88 -33.49 3.98 0.72
CA SER A 88 -33.55 3.34 2.05
C SER A 88 -32.50 2.23 2.26
N ASP A 89 -31.75 1.86 1.21
CA ASP A 89 -30.81 0.72 1.24
C ASP A 89 -29.34 1.16 1.41
N PHE A 90 -29.09 2.38 1.84
CA PHE A 90 -27.73 2.82 2.10
C PHE A 90 -27.09 2.06 3.25
N LYS A 91 -25.98 1.39 2.98
CA LYS A 91 -25.18 0.68 3.98
C LYS A 91 -24.15 1.62 4.61
N ASN A 92 -24.33 1.94 5.88
CA ASN A 92 -23.38 2.73 6.63
C ASN A 92 -22.18 1.87 7.07
N ILE A 93 -20.95 2.43 6.98
CA ILE A 93 -19.74 1.68 7.36
C ILE A 93 -19.73 1.18 8.81
N LYS A 94 -20.54 1.78 9.70
CA LYS A 94 -20.75 1.31 11.08
C LYS A 94 -21.33 -0.09 11.16
N ASN A 95 -22.17 -0.43 10.18
CA ASN A 95 -22.90 -1.69 10.12
C ASN A 95 -22.26 -2.70 9.15
N VAL A 96 -21.21 -2.28 8.45
CA VAL A 96 -20.48 -3.12 7.50
C VAL A 96 -19.31 -3.80 8.20
N LEU A 97 -19.17 -5.10 7.98
CA LEU A 97 -18.08 -5.91 8.56
C LEU A 97 -18.01 -5.79 10.11
N ASP A 98 -19.15 -5.79 10.77
CA ASP A 98 -19.28 -5.69 12.25
C ASP A 98 -18.60 -4.43 12.82
N GLY A 99 -18.68 -3.31 12.09
CA GLY A 99 -18.07 -2.02 12.47
C GLY A 99 -16.56 -1.95 12.36
N ARG A 100 -15.90 -2.99 11.83
CA ARG A 100 -14.43 -2.99 11.61
C ARG A 100 -14.01 -1.97 10.58
N LEU A 101 -14.85 -1.77 9.54
CA LEU A 101 -14.57 -0.79 8.49
C LEU A 101 -14.58 0.64 9.03
N GLU A 102 -15.52 0.99 9.89
CA GLU A 102 -15.56 2.29 10.53
C GLU A 102 -14.30 2.59 11.35
N LYS A 103 -13.85 1.62 12.15
CA LYS A 103 -12.63 1.77 12.95
C LYS A 103 -11.40 1.97 12.08
N ALA A 104 -11.28 1.22 10.99
CA ALA A 104 -10.16 1.33 10.06
C ALA A 104 -10.14 2.67 9.30
N ILE A 105 -11.31 3.22 8.95
CA ILE A 105 -11.43 4.45 8.18
C ILE A 105 -11.27 5.71 9.05
N ASN A 106 -11.81 5.70 10.27
CA ASN A 106 -11.83 6.88 11.13
C ASN A 106 -10.59 7.02 12.04
N SER A 107 -9.66 6.10 11.98
CA SER A 107 -8.37 6.22 12.66
C SER A 107 -7.55 7.36 12.05
N LYS A 108 -7.31 8.43 12.84
CA LYS A 108 -6.58 9.62 12.38
C LYS A 108 -5.07 9.48 12.49
N ASP A 109 -4.59 8.67 13.42
CA ASP A 109 -3.18 8.61 13.81
C ASP A 109 -2.46 7.34 13.34
N GLU A 110 -3.21 6.30 12.93
CA GLU A 110 -2.66 5.03 12.47
C GLU A 110 -3.42 4.49 11.26
N ILE A 111 -2.69 3.97 10.28
CA ILE A 111 -3.30 3.22 9.17
C ILE A 111 -3.65 1.84 9.71
N LEU A 112 -4.90 1.66 10.11
CA LEU A 112 -5.39 0.39 10.62
C LEU A 112 -5.75 -0.56 9.47
N SER A 113 -5.45 -1.83 9.66
CA SER A 113 -5.94 -2.90 8.78
C SER A 113 -7.18 -3.55 9.38
N ALA A 114 -8.06 -3.99 8.51
CA ALA A 114 -9.22 -4.79 8.89
C ALA A 114 -9.42 -5.93 7.89
N LYS A 115 -10.03 -7.01 8.37
CA LYS A 115 -10.44 -8.12 7.51
C LYS A 115 -11.66 -7.70 6.71
N ASP A 116 -11.53 -7.68 5.40
CA ASP A 116 -12.54 -7.25 4.46
C ASP A 116 -13.56 -8.36 4.14
N TYR A 117 -14.59 -8.05 3.30
CA TYR A 117 -15.67 -8.96 2.91
C TYR A 117 -15.17 -10.24 2.21
N ASP A 118 -14.02 -10.18 1.52
CA ASP A 118 -13.37 -11.32 0.86
C ASP A 118 -12.45 -12.13 1.78
N GLY A 119 -12.42 -11.79 3.07
CA GLY A 119 -11.60 -12.45 4.07
C GLY A 119 -10.13 -12.02 4.08
N VAL A 120 -9.72 -11.12 3.17
CA VAL A 120 -8.35 -10.61 3.07
C VAL A 120 -8.16 -9.42 4.00
N GLU A 121 -7.03 -9.36 4.71
CA GLU A 121 -6.67 -8.20 5.53
C GLU A 121 -6.17 -7.07 4.65
N LYS A 122 -6.82 -5.91 4.74
CA LYS A 122 -6.54 -4.72 3.93
C LYS A 122 -6.36 -3.49 4.79
N TYR A 123 -5.53 -2.58 4.31
CA TYR A 123 -5.47 -1.20 4.79
C TYR A 123 -6.55 -0.38 4.08
N PHE A 124 -7.21 0.49 4.82
CA PHE A 124 -8.21 1.41 4.28
C PHE A 124 -7.70 2.84 4.41
N ILE A 125 -7.53 3.51 3.29
CA ILE A 125 -7.01 4.86 3.20
C ILE A 125 -8.10 5.74 2.62
N THR A 126 -8.38 6.89 3.25
CA THR A 126 -9.43 7.79 2.83
C THR A 126 -8.90 9.14 2.42
N SER A 127 -9.59 9.77 1.48
CA SER A 127 -9.36 11.15 1.06
C SER A 127 -10.68 11.87 0.85
N ASP A 128 -10.81 13.06 1.40
CA ASP A 128 -12.02 13.87 1.29
C ASP A 128 -12.11 14.54 -0.09
N ILE A 129 -13.30 14.51 -0.68
CA ILE A 129 -13.65 15.27 -1.88
C ILE A 129 -14.29 16.58 -1.44
N LYS A 130 -13.51 17.66 -1.41
CA LYS A 130 -13.92 18.97 -0.86
C LYS A 130 -15.18 19.54 -1.50
N SER A 131 -15.44 19.24 -2.78
CA SER A 131 -16.59 19.77 -3.53
C SER A 131 -17.93 19.16 -3.15
N SER A 132 -17.94 17.93 -2.62
CA SER A 132 -19.16 17.21 -2.25
C SER A 132 -19.24 16.89 -0.77
N GLY A 133 -18.12 16.94 -0.05
CA GLY A 133 -18.01 16.40 1.32
C GLY A 133 -17.96 14.87 1.37
N TRP A 134 -17.85 14.22 0.21
CA TRP A 134 -17.72 12.77 0.10
C TRP A 134 -16.29 12.32 0.37
N LYS A 135 -16.10 11.01 0.54
CA LYS A 135 -14.77 10.40 0.73
C LYS A 135 -14.53 9.32 -0.28
N VAL A 136 -13.39 9.36 -0.93
CA VAL A 136 -12.86 8.20 -1.66
C VAL A 136 -12.07 7.36 -0.67
N CYS A 137 -12.39 6.08 -0.62
CA CYS A 137 -11.68 5.09 0.18
C CYS A 137 -10.95 4.13 -0.75
N LEU A 138 -9.69 3.84 -0.43
CA LEU A 138 -8.87 2.85 -1.13
C LEU A 138 -8.61 1.68 -0.18
N ALA A 139 -8.98 0.49 -0.60
CA ALA A 139 -8.70 -0.77 0.09
C ALA A 139 -7.51 -1.46 -0.56
N VAL A 140 -6.41 -1.61 0.20
CA VAL A 140 -5.14 -2.19 -0.29
C VAL A 140 -4.80 -3.44 0.51
N PRO A 141 -4.66 -4.62 -0.10
CA PRO A 141 -4.24 -5.82 0.60
C PRO A 141 -2.87 -5.63 1.26
N LYS A 142 -2.76 -6.02 2.51
CA LYS A 142 -1.55 -5.87 3.33
C LYS A 142 -0.33 -6.56 2.71
N ASN A 143 -0.55 -7.70 2.06
CA ASN A 143 0.48 -8.45 1.37
C ASN A 143 1.06 -7.71 0.15
N GLU A 144 0.27 -6.90 -0.55
CA GLU A 144 0.74 -6.14 -1.73
C GLU A 144 1.72 -5.03 -1.32
N ILE A 145 1.55 -4.44 -0.14
CA ILE A 145 2.50 -3.47 0.41
C ILE A 145 3.77 -4.16 0.91
N ALA A 146 3.62 -5.34 1.53
CA ALA A 146 4.76 -6.09 2.08
C ALA A 146 5.57 -6.83 1.01
N ALA A 147 4.99 -7.18 -0.14
CA ALA A 147 5.64 -7.99 -1.18
C ALA A 147 6.94 -7.37 -1.72
N PRO A 148 7.02 -6.07 -2.04
CA PRO A 148 8.26 -5.43 -2.47
C PRO A 148 9.36 -5.50 -1.40
N LEU A 149 9.00 -5.29 -0.13
CA LEU A 149 9.95 -5.33 0.99
C LEU A 149 10.54 -6.73 1.17
N LYS A 150 9.72 -7.78 1.05
CA LYS A 150 10.19 -9.18 1.11
C LYS A 150 11.17 -9.50 -0.02
N LYS A 151 10.92 -9.01 -1.24
CA LYS A 151 11.85 -9.18 -2.37
C LYS A 151 13.21 -8.53 -2.11
N ILE A 152 13.21 -7.31 -1.59
CA ILE A 152 14.45 -6.60 -1.24
C ILE A 152 15.20 -7.33 -0.11
N ALA A 153 14.50 -7.77 0.94
CA ALA A 153 15.09 -8.51 2.04
C ALA A 153 15.72 -9.84 1.57
N ASN A 154 15.04 -10.59 0.71
CA ASN A 154 15.58 -11.84 0.15
C ASN A 154 16.80 -11.58 -0.74
N LEU A 155 16.79 -10.53 -1.55
CA LEU A 155 17.93 -10.15 -2.38
C LEU A 155 19.15 -9.78 -1.50
N ALA A 156 18.93 -8.97 -0.48
CA ALA A 156 19.98 -8.59 0.48
C ALA A 156 20.57 -9.82 1.20
N LEU A 157 19.73 -10.74 1.64
CA LEU A 157 20.17 -12.02 2.24
C LEU A 157 21.01 -12.84 1.27
N THR A 158 20.58 -12.96 0.02
CA THR A 158 21.32 -13.70 -1.02
C THR A 158 22.71 -13.09 -1.26
N ILE A 159 22.79 -11.76 -1.37
CA ILE A 159 24.08 -11.06 -1.53
C ILE A 159 24.98 -11.29 -0.32
N ALA A 160 24.43 -11.22 0.89
CA ALA A 160 25.21 -11.45 2.11
C ALA A 160 25.78 -12.90 2.17
N LEU A 161 25.00 -13.91 1.80
CA LEU A 161 25.45 -15.29 1.74
C LEU A 161 26.58 -15.49 0.71
N ILE A 162 26.47 -14.88 -0.47
CA ILE A 162 27.50 -14.94 -1.50
C ILE A 162 28.79 -14.27 -0.99
N ALA A 163 28.70 -13.12 -0.34
CA ALA A 163 29.85 -12.41 0.22
C ALA A 163 30.56 -13.24 1.30
N ILE A 164 29.82 -13.89 2.19
CA ILE A 164 30.36 -14.79 3.21
C ILE A 164 31.08 -15.98 2.54
N ALA A 165 30.45 -16.62 1.55
CA ALA A 165 31.08 -17.74 0.83
C ALA A 165 32.38 -17.28 0.12
N ALA A 166 32.38 -16.13 -0.51
CA ALA A 166 33.58 -15.58 -1.18
C ALA A 166 34.70 -15.28 -0.18
N THR A 167 34.39 -14.68 0.95
CA THR A 167 35.41 -14.42 2.00
C THR A 167 35.97 -15.70 2.60
N MET A 168 35.15 -16.73 2.83
CA MET A 168 35.61 -18.05 3.27
C MET A 168 36.54 -18.70 2.23
N PHE A 169 36.15 -18.63 0.95
CA PHE A 169 36.96 -19.16 -0.15
C PHE A 169 38.33 -18.47 -0.25
N ILE A 170 38.35 -17.15 -0.21
CA ILE A 170 39.59 -16.36 -0.24
C ILE A 170 40.48 -16.69 0.96
N SER A 171 39.90 -16.78 2.16
CA SER A 171 40.64 -17.15 3.40
C SER A 171 41.24 -18.53 3.32
N TYR A 172 40.48 -19.51 2.81
CA TYR A 172 40.98 -20.87 2.58
C TYR A 172 42.12 -20.88 1.56
N PHE A 173 41.99 -20.18 0.46
CA PHE A 173 43.01 -20.08 -0.59
C PHE A 173 44.30 -19.45 -0.08
N ILE A 174 44.22 -18.33 0.65
CA ILE A 174 45.39 -17.67 1.28
C ILE A 174 46.04 -18.63 2.30
N GLY A 175 45.24 -19.26 3.15
CA GLY A 175 45.74 -20.19 4.15
C GLY A 175 46.46 -21.41 3.53
N SER A 176 45.91 -21.99 2.48
CA SER A 176 46.47 -23.18 1.85
C SER A 176 47.65 -22.86 0.90
N SER A 177 47.59 -21.79 0.14
CA SER A 177 48.55 -21.50 -0.94
C SER A 177 49.72 -20.62 -0.49
N ILE A 178 49.54 -19.82 0.57
CA ILE A 178 50.58 -18.87 1.01
C ILE A 178 51.06 -19.20 2.43
N SER A 179 50.15 -19.35 3.40
CA SER A 179 50.56 -19.53 4.81
C SER A 179 51.20 -20.89 5.09
N LYS A 180 50.65 -21.98 4.54
CA LYS A 180 51.23 -23.33 4.75
C LYS A 180 52.65 -23.46 4.22
N PRO A 181 52.97 -23.12 2.95
CA PRO A 181 54.33 -23.24 2.46
C PRO A 181 55.35 -22.37 3.24
N ILE A 182 54.93 -21.20 3.73
CA ILE A 182 55.81 -20.32 4.52
C ILE A 182 56.12 -21.00 5.89
N ILE A 183 55.13 -21.54 6.54
CA ILE A 183 55.28 -22.26 7.83
C ILE A 183 56.19 -23.48 7.63
N GLU A 184 56.00 -24.26 6.56
CA GLU A 184 56.82 -25.43 6.26
C GLU A 184 58.28 -25.02 5.98
N ALA A 185 58.52 -23.93 5.21
CA ALA A 185 59.84 -23.41 4.98
C ALA A 185 60.52 -22.92 6.27
N THR A 186 59.79 -22.22 7.14
CA THR A 186 60.31 -21.81 8.46
C THR A 186 60.66 -22.98 9.35
N ASN A 187 59.86 -24.01 9.39
CA ASN A 187 60.11 -25.26 10.17
C ASN A 187 61.35 -26.01 9.61
N HIS A 188 61.55 -25.99 8.27
CA HIS A 188 62.74 -26.58 7.67
C HIS A 188 64.02 -25.83 8.05
N ILE A 189 63.99 -24.48 8.02
CA ILE A 189 65.11 -23.62 8.40
C ILE A 189 65.46 -23.85 9.89
N GLU A 190 64.45 -23.90 10.75
CA GLU A 190 64.62 -24.17 12.19
C GLU A 190 65.28 -25.52 12.45
N LYS A 191 64.86 -26.57 11.74
CA LYS A 191 65.47 -27.92 11.84
C LYS A 191 66.93 -27.92 11.39
N ILE A 192 67.25 -27.22 10.30
CA ILE A 192 68.64 -27.10 9.81
C ILE A 192 69.49 -26.33 10.82
N ALA A 193 68.98 -25.23 11.38
CA ALA A 193 69.69 -24.46 12.40
C ALA A 193 70.02 -25.28 13.67
N HIS A 194 69.05 -26.08 14.13
CA HIS A 194 69.29 -26.97 15.26
C HIS A 194 70.25 -28.15 14.96
N PHE A 195 70.28 -28.64 13.73
CA PHE A 195 71.17 -29.73 13.32
C PHE A 195 72.60 -29.25 13.16
N ASN A 196 72.85 -28.07 12.58
CA ASN A 196 74.21 -27.50 12.42
C ASN A 196 74.86 -27.13 13.76
N ILE A 197 74.07 -26.73 14.77
CA ILE A 197 74.63 -26.41 16.11
C ILE A 197 75.11 -27.70 16.84
N LYS A 198 74.57 -28.86 16.52
CA LYS A 198 74.98 -30.13 17.14
C LYS A 198 76.23 -30.70 16.52
N ASP A 199 76.45 -30.54 15.22
CA ASP A 199 77.64 -31.10 14.54
C ASP A 199 78.89 -30.29 14.83
N ASP A 200 78.78 -28.97 15.10
CA ASP A 200 79.92 -28.08 15.43
C ASP A 200 80.40 -28.25 16.87
N VAL A 201 79.67 -28.96 17.73
CA VAL A 201 80.10 -29.25 19.14
C VAL A 201 80.82 -30.56 19.26
N ASP A 202 80.63 -31.52 18.34
CA ASP A 202 81.28 -32.84 18.37
C ASP A 202 82.65 -32.94 17.65
N GLU A 203 83.08 -31.88 16.89
CA GLU A 203 84.36 -31.86 16.21
C GLU A 203 85.53 -31.23 17.04
N LYS A 204 85.32 -30.86 18.31
CA LYS A 204 86.36 -30.35 19.22
C LYS A 204 86.49 -31.17 20.49
N ASN A 205 86.85 -32.50 20.35
CA ASN A 205 87.47 -33.29 21.40
C ASN A 205 88.46 -34.31 20.80
#